data_834453b1e27d0ab0367fa408fe7c6eba
#
_entry.id   834453b1e27d0ab0367fa408fe7c6eba
#
_cell.length_a   1.000
_cell.length_b   1.000
_cell.length_c   1.000
_cell.angle_alpha   90.00
_cell.angle_beta   90.00
_cell.angle_gamma   90.00
#
_symmetry.space_group_name_H-M   'P 1'
#
loop_
_entity.id
_entity.type
_entity.pdbx_description
1 polymer ?
#
loop_
_entity_poly.entity_id
_entity_poly.type
_entity_poly.pdbx_seq_one_letter_code
_entity_poly.pdbx_strand_id
1 'polypeptide(L)'
;VGMASSDYNGNVTFNREEQSDRYLIYSDRDLKIKNPNFCSAEEPENYAEEVQKHLEDYIETRDVKCVKVYIECDYKLYLNKGTVANVNNWISAVYNNVAALYANESIVTQISTTYVWTTQDSYSTSSSSSALTQFRTARPTFNGDLAHLAALGGNNLGGVAWVNALCSSYKYAYSNIQATYQNVPTYSWTVEVMTHEMGHNLGSPHTQSCTWSGGALDNCYTTEGGCAPGPAPTNGGTIMSYC
;
A
#
# COMPACT_ATOMS: atom_id res chain seq x y z
N VAL A 1 2.66 10.15 16.01
CA VAL A 1 1.24 10.10 16.38
C VAL A 1 0.61 8.97 15.59
N GLY A 2 0.35 7.86 16.23
CA GLY A 2 -0.11 6.65 15.56
C GLY A 2 -1.62 6.62 15.39
N MET A 3 -2.10 6.09 14.29
CA MET A 3 -3.39 5.40 14.27
C MET A 3 -3.20 4.09 15.02
N ALA A 4 -3.90 3.89 16.12
CA ALA A 4 -3.99 2.57 16.70
C ALA A 4 -5.20 1.89 16.08
N SER A 5 -4.97 1.06 15.10
CA SER A 5 -6.00 0.20 14.55
C SER A 5 -5.60 -1.23 14.82
N SER A 6 -6.16 -1.86 15.79
CA SER A 6 -6.06 -3.31 15.90
C SER A 6 -7.38 -4.00 16.13
N ASP A 7 -8.44 -3.24 16.38
CA ASP A 7 -9.73 -3.86 16.66
C ASP A 7 -10.87 -3.09 16.01
N TYR A 8 -11.76 -3.81 15.39
CA TYR A 8 -13.08 -3.37 14.90
C TYR A 8 -13.99 -2.72 15.95
N ASN A 9 -13.45 -2.37 17.10
CA ASN A 9 -14.17 -1.87 18.27
C ASN A 9 -14.11 -0.35 18.47
N GLY A 10 -13.77 0.41 17.41
CA GLY A 10 -13.76 1.86 17.48
C GLY A 10 -12.50 2.39 18.14
N ASN A 11 -11.37 2.22 17.49
CA ASN A 11 -10.12 2.81 17.93
C ASN A 11 -10.19 4.33 17.90
N VAL A 12 -9.62 4.95 18.91
CA VAL A 12 -9.53 6.39 19.02
C VAL A 12 -8.18 6.81 18.50
N THR A 13 -8.18 7.64 17.47
CA THR A 13 -6.97 8.19 16.88
C THR A 13 -6.66 9.57 17.45
N PHE A 14 -5.39 9.76 17.82
CA PHE A 14 -4.87 11.05 18.26
C PHE A 14 -4.03 11.65 17.14
N ASN A 15 -4.38 12.83 16.70
CA ASN A 15 -3.58 13.58 15.75
C ASN A 15 -3.32 14.99 16.27
N ARG A 16 -2.11 15.50 16.07
CA ARG A 16 -1.76 16.87 16.39
C ARG A 16 -1.90 17.72 15.14
N GLU A 17 -2.70 18.77 15.19
CA GLU A 17 -2.73 19.78 14.12
C GLU A 17 -1.35 20.42 13.97
N GLU A 18 -0.86 20.56 12.74
CA GLU A 18 0.39 21.29 12.48
C GLU A 18 0.30 22.71 13.07
N GLN A 19 1.32 23.09 13.84
CA GLN A 19 1.48 24.40 14.49
C GLN A 19 0.47 24.75 15.61
N SER A 20 -0.26 23.79 16.15
CA SER A 20 -1.15 24.03 17.29
C SER A 20 -0.94 23.01 18.40
N ASP A 21 -1.34 23.37 19.64
CA ASP A 21 -1.42 22.42 20.77
C ASP A 21 -2.77 21.66 20.77
N ARG A 22 -3.49 21.69 19.67
CA ARG A 22 -4.74 20.97 19.50
C ARG A 22 -4.49 19.56 19.01
N TYR A 23 -5.21 18.64 19.58
CA TYR A 23 -5.22 17.22 19.19
C TYR A 23 -6.59 16.86 18.66
N LEU A 24 -6.65 16.28 17.50
CA LEU A 24 -7.87 15.70 16.95
C LEU A 24 -7.99 14.27 17.49
N ILE A 25 -9.10 13.99 18.16
CA ILE A 25 -9.46 12.65 18.62
C ILE A 25 -10.71 12.26 17.84
N TYR A 26 -10.65 11.18 17.10
CA TYR A 26 -11.81 10.67 16.38
C TYR A 26 -11.79 9.15 16.38
N SER A 27 -12.96 8.56 16.18
CA SER A 27 -13.12 7.14 15.92
C SER A 27 -13.14 6.91 14.41
N ASP A 28 -12.53 5.83 13.96
CA ASP A 28 -12.63 5.36 12.58
C ASP A 28 -14.10 5.10 12.13
N ARG A 29 -15.02 4.91 13.10
CA ARG A 29 -16.49 4.91 12.87
C ARG A 29 -17.01 6.17 12.18
N ASP A 30 -16.31 7.28 12.33
CA ASP A 30 -16.75 8.58 11.81
C ASP A 30 -16.31 8.80 10.36
N LEU A 31 -15.46 7.91 9.82
CA LEU A 31 -15.04 7.94 8.42
C LEU A 31 -16.16 7.39 7.52
N LYS A 32 -16.70 8.24 6.65
CA LYS A 32 -17.85 7.93 5.79
C LYS A 32 -17.53 7.82 4.30
N ILE A 33 -16.25 7.68 3.96
CA ILE A 33 -15.83 7.69 2.56
C ILE A 33 -15.69 6.24 2.08
N LYS A 34 -16.39 5.88 1.03
CA LYS A 34 -16.23 4.60 0.32
C LYS A 34 -15.16 4.76 -0.75
N ASN A 35 -14.28 3.78 -0.83
CA ASN A 35 -13.29 3.71 -1.90
C ASN A 35 -13.98 3.40 -3.24
N PRO A 36 -13.90 4.28 -4.25
CA PRO A 36 -14.51 4.05 -5.56
C PRO A 36 -13.68 3.15 -6.48
N ASN A 37 -12.45 2.81 -6.12
CA ASN A 37 -11.51 2.08 -6.96
C ASN A 37 -11.17 0.72 -6.35
N PHE A 38 -10.87 -0.25 -7.20
CA PHE A 38 -10.55 -1.61 -6.81
C PHE A 38 -9.07 -1.92 -7.03
N CYS A 39 -8.54 -2.79 -6.18
CA CYS A 39 -7.21 -3.36 -6.29
C CYS A 39 -7.30 -4.76 -6.93
N SER A 40 -6.22 -5.20 -7.55
CA SER A 40 -6.00 -6.58 -7.99
C SER A 40 -4.81 -7.15 -7.23
N ALA A 41 -5.03 -8.20 -6.46
CA ALA A 41 -3.95 -8.97 -5.85
C ALA A 41 -3.58 -10.14 -6.79
N GLU A 42 -2.30 -10.36 -6.99
CA GLU A 42 -1.78 -11.46 -7.83
C GLU A 42 -0.83 -12.33 -7.00
N GLU A 43 -1.00 -13.65 -7.08
CA GLU A 43 -0.04 -14.59 -6.50
C GLU A 43 1.09 -14.83 -7.51
N PRO A 44 2.36 -14.77 -7.10
CA PRO A 44 3.48 -15.06 -8.00
C PRO A 44 3.49 -16.51 -8.45
N GLU A 45 3.85 -16.75 -9.71
CA GLU A 45 4.22 -18.08 -10.18
C GLU A 45 5.43 -18.58 -9.36
N ASN A 46 5.36 -19.79 -8.82
CA ASN A 46 6.38 -20.43 -7.94
C ASN A 46 6.51 -19.84 -6.51
N TYR A 47 5.49 -19.14 -6.06
CA TYR A 47 5.44 -18.50 -4.75
C TYR A 47 5.80 -19.44 -3.57
N ALA A 48 5.26 -20.67 -3.56
CA ALA A 48 5.46 -21.61 -2.45
C ALA A 48 6.94 -22.03 -2.27
N GLU A 49 7.70 -22.14 -3.35
CA GLU A 49 9.11 -22.56 -3.31
C GLU A 49 10.02 -21.42 -2.83
N GLU A 50 9.76 -20.17 -3.25
CA GLU A 50 10.54 -19.01 -2.83
C GLU A 50 10.31 -18.68 -1.34
N VAL A 51 9.09 -18.79 -0.84
CA VAL A 51 8.76 -18.53 0.57
C VAL A 51 9.38 -19.56 1.51
N GLN A 52 9.35 -20.84 1.17
CA GLN A 52 9.93 -21.90 2.00
C GLN A 52 11.43 -21.69 2.23
N LYS A 53 12.16 -21.29 1.20
CA LYS A 53 13.59 -21.03 1.27
C LYS A 53 13.95 -19.86 2.17
N HIS A 54 13.09 -18.84 2.27
CA HIS A 54 13.36 -17.65 3.07
C HIS A 54 12.89 -17.76 4.53
N LEU A 55 11.95 -18.66 4.84
CA LEU A 55 11.52 -18.90 6.21
C LEU A 55 12.62 -19.55 7.06
N GLU A 56 13.47 -20.36 6.47
CA GLU A 56 14.59 -21.02 7.16
C GLU A 56 15.69 -20.02 7.59
N ASP A 57 15.94 -18.98 6.78
CA ASP A 57 16.93 -17.93 7.08
C ASP A 57 16.42 -16.90 8.12
N TYR A 58 15.12 -16.85 8.39
CA TYR A 58 14.47 -15.79 9.17
C TYR A 58 14.55 -16.00 10.70
N ILE A 59 14.87 -17.20 11.19
CA ILE A 59 14.72 -17.55 12.61
C ILE A 59 15.84 -16.98 13.52
N GLU A 60 16.93 -16.45 13.00
CA GLU A 60 18.14 -16.18 13.81
C GLU A 60 18.40 -14.74 14.28
N THR A 61 17.68 -13.69 13.85
CA THR A 61 18.00 -12.32 14.31
C THR A 61 16.79 -11.49 14.73
N ARG A 62 16.73 -11.14 16.02
CA ARG A 62 15.75 -10.21 16.62
C ARG A 62 16.11 -8.73 16.46
N ASP A 63 16.56 -8.30 15.30
CA ASP A 63 16.73 -6.88 15.03
C ASP A 63 15.45 -6.31 14.41
N VAL A 64 15.06 -5.09 14.82
CA VAL A 64 13.98 -4.34 14.19
C VAL A 64 14.35 -4.13 12.72
N LYS A 65 13.77 -4.95 11.85
CA LYS A 65 14.06 -4.88 10.42
C LYS A 65 13.28 -3.72 9.82
N CYS A 66 13.98 -2.83 9.17
CA CYS A 66 13.39 -1.71 8.44
C CYS A 66 13.24 -2.11 6.96
N VAL A 67 12.00 -2.08 6.46
CA VAL A 67 11.70 -2.32 5.04
C VAL A 67 12.07 -1.07 4.23
N LYS A 68 13.04 -1.20 3.36
CA LYS A 68 13.50 -0.13 2.46
C LYS A 68 12.72 -0.18 1.16
N VAL A 69 12.05 0.91 0.83
CA VAL A 69 11.19 1.00 -0.35
C VAL A 69 11.81 1.92 -1.40
N TYR A 70 12.08 1.36 -2.58
CA TYR A 70 12.39 2.11 -3.79
C TYR A 70 11.09 2.63 -4.38
N ILE A 71 10.96 3.93 -4.60
CA ILE A 71 9.77 4.52 -5.21
C ILE A 71 10.13 5.07 -6.58
N GLU A 72 9.34 4.69 -7.59
CA GLU A 72 9.42 5.25 -8.92
C GLU A 72 8.17 6.07 -9.22
N CYS A 73 8.38 7.29 -9.71
CA CYS A 73 7.31 8.23 -10.05
C CYS A 73 7.23 8.39 -11.57
N ASP A 74 6.03 8.24 -12.14
CA ASP A 74 5.79 8.32 -13.57
C ASP A 74 5.99 9.75 -14.13
N TYR A 75 6.09 9.85 -15.44
CA TYR A 75 6.26 11.14 -16.13
C TYR A 75 5.06 12.07 -15.95
N LYS A 76 3.84 11.53 -15.83
CA LYS A 76 2.65 12.37 -15.61
C LYS A 76 2.70 13.07 -14.26
N LEU A 77 3.21 12.39 -13.21
CA LEU A 77 3.41 13.02 -11.91
C LEU A 77 4.46 14.13 -11.99
N TYR A 78 5.55 13.91 -12.74
CA TYR A 78 6.54 14.96 -13.00
C TYR A 78 5.92 16.16 -13.70
N LEU A 79 5.13 15.96 -14.75
CA LEU A 79 4.44 17.05 -15.45
C LEU A 79 3.48 17.80 -14.52
N ASN A 80 2.79 17.09 -13.62
CA ASN A 80 1.85 17.68 -12.66
C ASN A 80 2.57 18.55 -11.62
N LYS A 81 3.73 18.10 -11.10
CA LYS A 81 4.48 18.82 -10.05
C LYS A 81 5.50 19.81 -10.60
N GLY A 82 5.87 19.70 -11.87
CA GLY A 82 6.70 20.63 -12.62
C GLY A 82 8.20 20.45 -12.48
N THR A 83 8.70 19.94 -11.34
CA THR A 83 10.14 19.70 -11.11
C THR A 83 10.38 18.40 -10.34
N VAL A 84 11.57 17.81 -10.52
CA VAL A 84 12.01 16.64 -9.74
C VAL A 84 11.99 16.92 -8.24
N ALA A 85 12.41 18.12 -7.82
CA ALA A 85 12.39 18.50 -6.40
C ALA A 85 10.97 18.50 -5.82
N ASN A 86 10.01 19.03 -6.58
CA ASN A 86 8.60 19.04 -6.15
C ASN A 86 8.01 17.63 -6.09
N VAL A 87 8.34 16.75 -7.04
CA VAL A 87 7.92 15.34 -6.99
C VAL A 87 8.50 14.68 -5.75
N ASN A 88 9.80 14.83 -5.49
CA ASN A 88 10.46 14.24 -4.33
C ASN A 88 9.83 14.72 -3.01
N ASN A 89 9.61 16.02 -2.86
CA ASN A 89 8.98 16.59 -1.68
C ASN A 89 7.55 16.03 -1.49
N TRP A 90 6.79 15.99 -2.59
CA TRP A 90 5.41 15.53 -2.56
C TRP A 90 5.31 14.04 -2.22
N ILE A 91 6.08 13.19 -2.90
CA ILE A 91 6.03 11.73 -2.65
C ILE A 91 6.58 11.37 -1.27
N SER A 92 7.58 12.11 -0.78
CA SER A 92 8.07 11.93 0.59
C SER A 92 7.00 12.28 1.62
N ALA A 93 6.22 13.33 1.39
CA ALA A 93 5.13 13.71 2.27
C ALA A 93 3.97 12.70 2.24
N VAL A 94 3.63 12.16 1.06
CA VAL A 94 2.69 11.02 0.94
C VAL A 94 3.22 9.82 1.72
N TYR A 95 4.47 9.44 1.49
CA TYR A 95 5.07 8.26 2.10
C TYR A 95 5.20 8.37 3.62
N ASN A 96 5.36 9.56 4.18
CA ASN A 96 5.35 9.77 5.63
C ASN A 96 4.01 9.32 6.26
N ASN A 97 2.89 9.50 5.56
CA ASN A 97 1.59 8.98 5.99
C ASN A 97 1.55 7.45 5.90
N VAL A 98 2.05 6.88 4.81
CA VAL A 98 2.17 5.42 4.64
C VAL A 98 3.03 4.82 5.76
N ALA A 99 4.21 5.38 6.01
CA ALA A 99 5.12 4.93 7.06
C ALA A 99 4.48 5.04 8.46
N ALA A 100 3.68 6.09 8.72
CA ALA A 100 2.96 6.23 9.99
C ALA A 100 1.91 5.12 10.17
N LEU A 101 1.20 4.72 9.11
CA LEU A 101 0.25 3.61 9.14
C LEU A 101 0.96 2.29 9.45
N TYR A 102 2.08 2.00 8.79
CA TYR A 102 2.88 0.80 9.07
C TYR A 102 3.51 0.80 10.46
N ALA A 103 3.93 1.96 10.96
CA ALA A 103 4.48 2.06 12.32
C ALA A 103 3.45 1.67 13.40
N ASN A 104 2.15 1.85 13.15
CA ASN A 104 1.09 1.38 14.04
C ASN A 104 1.04 -0.15 14.13
N GLU A 105 1.39 -0.83 13.04
CA GLU A 105 1.50 -2.28 12.97
C GLU A 105 2.90 -2.79 13.39
N SER A 106 3.71 -1.92 14.01
CA SER A 106 5.11 -2.22 14.42
C SER A 106 6.04 -2.58 13.25
N ILE A 107 5.71 -2.14 12.05
CA ILE A 107 6.52 -2.31 10.84
C ILE A 107 7.20 -1.00 10.52
N VAL A 108 8.54 -0.98 10.58
CA VAL A 108 9.31 0.20 10.19
C VAL A 108 9.57 0.19 8.70
N THR A 109 9.17 1.25 8.01
CA THR A 109 9.43 1.40 6.57
C THR A 109 10.07 2.74 6.27
N GLN A 110 10.93 2.80 5.25
CA GLN A 110 11.55 4.06 4.81
C GLN A 110 11.82 4.05 3.32
N ILE A 111 11.79 5.24 2.71
CA ILE A 111 12.25 5.39 1.31
C ILE A 111 13.76 5.16 1.26
N SER A 112 14.19 4.27 0.39
CA SER A 112 15.62 4.06 0.08
C SER A 112 16.09 4.96 -1.06
N THR A 113 15.25 5.12 -2.07
CA THR A 113 15.54 5.90 -3.28
C THR A 113 14.23 6.32 -3.92
N THR A 114 14.18 7.53 -4.44
CA THR A 114 13.10 7.98 -5.34
C THR A 114 13.68 8.20 -6.73
N TYR A 115 13.06 7.60 -7.73
CA TYR A 115 13.35 7.85 -9.14
C TYR A 115 12.18 8.58 -9.79
N VAL A 116 12.45 9.61 -10.55
CA VAL A 116 11.43 10.44 -11.21
C VAL A 116 11.67 10.43 -12.71
N TRP A 117 10.69 9.95 -13.47
CA TRP A 117 10.73 10.06 -14.92
C TRP A 117 10.57 11.53 -15.36
N THR A 118 11.58 12.08 -16.01
CA THR A 118 11.56 13.44 -16.57
C THR A 118 11.26 13.46 -18.07
N THR A 119 11.17 12.28 -18.68
CA THR A 119 10.73 12.03 -20.05
C THR A 119 9.64 10.96 -20.03
N GLN A 120 8.89 10.82 -21.12
CA GLN A 120 7.81 9.84 -21.20
C GLN A 120 8.32 8.44 -20.83
N ASP A 121 7.71 7.88 -19.81
CA ASP A 121 7.89 6.48 -19.44
C ASP A 121 7.10 5.55 -20.37
N SER A 122 7.33 4.23 -20.23
CA SER A 122 6.69 3.20 -21.06
C SER A 122 5.58 2.45 -20.37
N TYR A 123 5.17 2.87 -19.17
CA TYR A 123 4.20 2.13 -18.36
C TYR A 123 2.78 2.27 -18.91
N SER A 124 2.04 1.17 -18.83
CA SER A 124 0.64 1.12 -19.28
C SER A 124 -0.23 2.10 -18.49
N THR A 125 -1.06 2.86 -19.20
CA THR A 125 -2.07 3.74 -18.61
C THR A 125 -3.48 3.18 -18.76
N SER A 126 -3.60 1.92 -19.16
CA SER A 126 -4.89 1.22 -19.40
C SER A 126 -5.03 -0.09 -18.63
N SER A 127 -3.97 -0.55 -17.96
CA SER A 127 -3.98 -1.79 -17.16
C SER A 127 -2.94 -1.70 -16.04
N SER A 128 -3.39 -1.83 -14.81
CA SER A 128 -2.53 -1.86 -13.61
C SER A 128 -1.57 -3.06 -13.66
N SER A 129 -2.06 -4.26 -13.98
CA SER A 129 -1.24 -5.48 -14.07
C SER A 129 -0.17 -5.37 -15.18
N SER A 130 -0.52 -4.76 -16.31
CA SER A 130 0.48 -4.50 -17.37
C SER A 130 1.55 -3.50 -16.90
N ALA A 131 1.15 -2.44 -16.21
CA ALA A 131 2.08 -1.45 -15.65
C ALA A 131 3.03 -2.09 -14.62
N LEU A 132 2.50 -2.93 -13.71
CA LEU A 132 3.29 -3.67 -12.73
C LEU A 132 4.32 -4.59 -13.40
N THR A 133 3.90 -5.38 -14.40
CA THR A 133 4.79 -6.29 -15.14
C THR A 133 5.88 -5.51 -15.90
N GLN A 134 5.52 -4.41 -16.54
CA GLN A 134 6.47 -3.53 -17.23
C GLN A 134 7.45 -2.90 -16.24
N PHE A 135 6.99 -2.46 -15.07
CA PHE A 135 7.84 -1.91 -14.03
C PHE A 135 8.86 -2.94 -13.53
N ARG A 136 8.43 -4.14 -13.20
CA ARG A 136 9.33 -5.24 -12.83
C ARG A 136 10.38 -5.53 -13.91
N THR A 137 9.98 -5.51 -15.17
CA THR A 137 10.88 -5.73 -16.30
C THR A 137 11.87 -4.57 -16.50
N ALA A 138 11.43 -3.34 -16.34
CA ALA A 138 12.26 -2.14 -16.49
C ALA A 138 13.23 -1.93 -15.32
N ARG A 139 12.92 -2.46 -14.13
CA ARG A 139 13.70 -2.33 -12.90
C ARG A 139 14.06 -3.68 -12.29
N PRO A 140 14.80 -4.54 -12.97
CA PRO A 140 15.14 -5.85 -12.43
C PRO A 140 16.02 -5.76 -11.16
N THR A 141 16.67 -4.62 -10.96
CA THR A 141 17.47 -4.32 -9.77
C THR A 141 17.19 -2.90 -9.29
N PHE A 142 17.14 -2.72 -7.98
CA PHE A 142 16.94 -1.44 -7.32
C PHE A 142 17.54 -1.46 -5.91
N ASN A 143 17.74 -0.29 -5.33
CA ASN A 143 18.21 -0.17 -3.95
C ASN A 143 16.99 -0.20 -3.00
N GLY A 144 16.70 -1.35 -2.42
CA GLY A 144 15.57 -1.53 -1.50
C GLY A 144 15.10 -2.96 -1.40
N ASP A 145 14.21 -3.19 -0.47
CA ASP A 145 13.56 -4.49 -0.21
C ASP A 145 12.27 -4.64 -1.02
N LEU A 146 11.58 -3.53 -1.27
CA LEU A 146 10.38 -3.42 -2.13
C LEU A 146 10.58 -2.33 -3.17
N ALA A 147 9.95 -2.48 -4.34
CA ALA A 147 9.84 -1.44 -5.36
C ALA A 147 8.36 -1.05 -5.57
N HIS A 148 8.08 0.24 -5.57
CA HIS A 148 6.73 0.77 -5.70
C HIS A 148 6.65 1.80 -6.84
N LEU A 149 5.83 1.53 -7.85
CA LEU A 149 5.53 2.49 -8.91
C LEU A 149 4.31 3.34 -8.52
N ALA A 150 4.54 4.62 -8.27
CA ALA A 150 3.51 5.61 -8.02
C ALA A 150 3.25 6.39 -9.32
N ALA A 151 2.10 6.17 -9.94
CA ALA A 151 1.78 6.73 -11.24
C ALA A 151 0.44 7.48 -11.27
N LEU A 152 0.41 8.64 -11.93
CA LEU A 152 -0.82 9.29 -12.36
C LEU A 152 -1.32 8.60 -13.65
N GLY A 153 -1.59 7.30 -13.59
CA GLY A 153 -1.83 6.43 -14.71
C GLY A 153 -3.04 6.78 -15.57
N GLY A 154 -4.01 5.89 -15.65
CA GLY A 154 -5.25 6.08 -16.41
C GLY A 154 -6.47 6.22 -15.52
N ASN A 155 -7.58 6.62 -16.12
CA ASN A 155 -8.87 6.61 -15.43
C ASN A 155 -9.31 5.16 -15.15
N ASN A 156 -9.99 4.96 -14.03
CA ASN A 156 -10.53 3.67 -13.60
C ASN A 156 -9.47 2.58 -13.37
N LEU A 157 -8.22 2.96 -13.10
CA LEU A 157 -7.20 2.05 -12.59
C LEU A 157 -7.16 2.11 -11.07
N GLY A 158 -6.89 0.97 -10.45
CA GLY A 158 -6.58 0.85 -9.04
C GLY A 158 -5.09 0.60 -8.81
N GLY A 159 -4.78 -0.02 -7.69
CA GLY A 159 -3.47 -0.59 -7.45
C GLY A 159 -3.38 -2.05 -7.87
N VAL A 160 -2.20 -2.59 -7.81
CA VAL A 160 -1.92 -4.03 -7.93
C VAL A 160 -0.55 -4.37 -7.36
N ALA A 161 -0.47 -5.48 -6.65
CA ALA A 161 0.78 -6.01 -6.13
C ALA A 161 0.72 -7.54 -6.06
N TRP A 162 1.90 -8.17 -6.02
CA TRP A 162 1.99 -9.59 -5.69
C TRP A 162 1.94 -9.78 -4.17
N VAL A 163 1.13 -10.73 -3.72
CA VAL A 163 0.95 -11.03 -2.29
C VAL A 163 2.18 -11.76 -1.75
N ASN A 164 2.61 -11.37 -0.52
CA ASN A 164 3.72 -11.98 0.21
C ASN A 164 5.04 -12.06 -0.60
N ALA A 165 5.35 -11.00 -1.31
CA ALA A 165 6.44 -10.96 -2.28
C ALA A 165 7.74 -10.36 -1.73
N LEU A 166 7.78 -9.97 -0.45
CA LEU A 166 9.00 -9.48 0.21
C LEU A 166 10.11 -10.56 0.09
N CYS A 167 11.32 -10.13 -0.25
CA CYS A 167 12.47 -11.01 -0.48
C CYS A 167 12.39 -11.90 -1.72
N SER A 168 11.35 -11.82 -2.54
CA SER A 168 11.21 -12.56 -3.80
C SER A 168 11.60 -11.74 -5.03
N SER A 169 11.60 -12.35 -6.19
CA SER A 169 11.74 -11.66 -7.48
C SER A 169 10.49 -10.86 -7.89
N TYR A 170 9.38 -10.99 -7.14
CA TYR A 170 8.09 -10.35 -7.36
C TYR A 170 7.82 -9.17 -6.40
N LYS A 171 8.82 -8.67 -5.71
CA LYS A 171 8.78 -7.60 -4.72
C LYS A 171 8.45 -6.21 -5.29
N TYR A 172 7.38 -6.11 -6.06
CA TYR A 172 6.93 -4.91 -6.75
C TYR A 172 5.45 -4.62 -6.49
N ALA A 173 5.11 -3.34 -6.48
CA ALA A 173 3.75 -2.86 -6.43
C ALA A 173 3.56 -1.69 -7.40
N TYR A 174 2.34 -1.51 -7.87
CA TYR A 174 1.88 -0.38 -8.66
C TYR A 174 0.70 0.27 -7.96
N SER A 175 0.71 1.58 -7.85
CA SER A 175 -0.41 2.37 -7.37
C SER A 175 -0.79 3.44 -8.38
N ASN A 176 -2.04 3.41 -8.85
CA ASN A 176 -2.64 4.50 -9.60
C ASN A 176 -3.06 5.59 -8.61
N ILE A 177 -2.17 6.55 -8.38
CA ILE A 177 -2.35 7.62 -7.41
C ILE A 177 -3.13 8.80 -8.00
N GLN A 178 -3.63 9.68 -7.13
CA GLN A 178 -4.15 10.98 -7.50
C GLN A 178 -3.10 12.08 -7.35
N ALA A 179 -3.29 13.21 -8.04
CA ALA A 179 -2.40 14.36 -7.93
C ALA A 179 -2.44 15.07 -6.57
N THR A 180 -3.36 14.68 -5.71
CA THR A 180 -3.56 15.23 -4.37
C THR A 180 -3.58 14.13 -3.33
N TYR A 181 -3.33 14.48 -2.08
CA TYR A 181 -3.52 13.62 -0.92
C TYR A 181 -3.97 14.46 0.28
N GLN A 182 -4.43 13.79 1.31
CA GLN A 182 -4.67 14.35 2.63
C GLN A 182 -3.82 13.59 3.65
N ASN A 183 -3.43 14.29 4.70
CA ASN A 183 -2.72 13.64 5.79
C ASN A 183 -3.68 12.76 6.61
N VAL A 184 -3.19 11.61 7.06
CA VAL A 184 -3.91 10.82 8.06
C VAL A 184 -4.23 11.71 9.27
N PRO A 185 -5.41 11.62 9.84
CA PRO A 185 -6.42 10.57 9.66
C PRO A 185 -7.46 10.82 8.55
N THR A 186 -7.34 11.90 7.80
CA THR A 186 -8.27 12.15 6.70
C THR A 186 -8.04 11.15 5.59
N TYR A 187 -9.12 10.52 5.12
CA TYR A 187 -9.04 9.59 4.00
C TYR A 187 -8.39 10.22 2.77
N SER A 188 -7.53 9.49 2.13
CA SER A 188 -6.87 9.87 0.88
C SER A 188 -6.57 8.63 0.06
N TRP A 189 -7.17 8.54 -1.12
CA TRP A 189 -6.91 7.44 -2.05
C TRP A 189 -5.42 7.20 -2.30
N THR A 190 -4.64 8.27 -2.49
CA THR A 190 -3.19 8.18 -2.74
C THR A 190 -2.43 7.48 -1.60
N VAL A 191 -2.76 7.82 -0.35
CA VAL A 191 -2.13 7.20 0.83
C VAL A 191 -2.63 5.77 0.98
N GLU A 192 -3.94 5.56 0.85
CA GLU A 192 -4.56 4.26 0.99
C GLU A 192 -4.03 3.27 -0.03
N VAL A 193 -4.05 3.59 -1.33
CA VAL A 193 -3.61 2.65 -2.36
C VAL A 193 -2.14 2.28 -2.23
N MET A 194 -1.26 3.22 -1.86
CA MET A 194 0.15 2.90 -1.62
C MET A 194 0.33 2.00 -0.39
N THR A 195 -0.42 2.24 0.68
CA THR A 195 -0.37 1.41 1.88
C THR A 195 -0.93 0.02 1.59
N HIS A 196 -2.05 -0.06 0.88
CA HIS A 196 -2.73 -1.30 0.50
C HIS A 196 -1.81 -2.22 -0.34
N GLU A 197 -1.23 -1.70 -1.42
CA GLU A 197 -0.38 -2.49 -2.31
C GLU A 197 0.92 -2.94 -1.61
N MET A 198 1.49 -2.11 -0.76
CA MET A 198 2.61 -2.55 0.09
C MET A 198 2.17 -3.64 1.08
N GLY A 199 0.94 -3.58 1.59
CA GLY A 199 0.36 -4.61 2.45
C GLY A 199 0.33 -5.97 1.78
N HIS A 200 -0.02 -6.03 0.50
CA HIS A 200 0.07 -7.25 -0.28
C HIS A 200 1.51 -7.76 -0.37
N ASN A 201 2.47 -6.91 -0.72
CA ASN A 201 3.87 -7.33 -0.77
C ASN A 201 4.39 -7.87 0.58
N LEU A 202 3.87 -7.35 1.70
CA LEU A 202 4.22 -7.78 3.06
C LEU A 202 3.43 -9.01 3.53
N GLY A 203 2.52 -9.54 2.71
CA GLY A 203 1.84 -10.80 2.95
C GLY A 203 0.38 -10.71 3.36
N SER A 204 -0.22 -9.51 3.36
CA SER A 204 -1.63 -9.37 3.68
C SER A 204 -2.51 -9.60 2.44
N PRO A 205 -3.38 -10.61 2.41
CA PRO A 205 -4.45 -10.70 1.41
C PRO A 205 -5.56 -9.68 1.71
N HIS A 206 -6.52 -9.53 0.81
CA HIS A 206 -7.74 -8.77 1.09
C HIS A 206 -8.51 -9.37 2.27
N THR A 207 -9.29 -8.56 2.95
CA THR A 207 -10.12 -9.02 4.08
C THR A 207 -11.20 -10.03 3.67
N GLN A 208 -11.68 -9.98 2.42
CA GLN A 208 -12.62 -10.95 1.86
C GLN A 208 -11.97 -12.25 1.38
N SER A 209 -10.64 -12.41 1.51
CA SER A 209 -9.94 -13.62 1.10
C SER A 209 -10.26 -14.81 2.01
N CYS A 210 -10.45 -15.98 1.40
CA CYS A 210 -10.65 -17.25 2.12
C CYS A 210 -9.36 -17.86 2.66
N THR A 211 -8.20 -17.25 2.43
CA THR A 211 -6.90 -17.70 2.93
C THR A 211 -6.68 -17.34 4.41
N TRP A 212 -7.45 -16.43 4.97
CA TRP A 212 -7.40 -16.14 6.40
C TRP A 212 -7.77 -17.35 7.24
N SER A 213 -7.10 -17.51 8.37
CA SER A 213 -7.50 -18.51 9.35
C SER A 213 -8.92 -18.21 9.86
N GLY A 214 -9.86 -19.09 9.57
CA GLY A 214 -11.29 -18.87 9.86
C GLY A 214 -12.14 -18.37 8.70
N GLY A 215 -11.53 -18.09 7.52
CA GLY A 215 -12.20 -17.59 6.32
C GLY A 215 -12.23 -16.08 6.23
N ALA A 216 -13.05 -15.53 5.33
CA ALA A 216 -13.12 -14.11 5.09
C ALA A 216 -13.41 -13.29 6.36
N LEU A 217 -12.69 -12.18 6.54
CA LEU A 217 -12.79 -11.32 7.72
C LEU A 217 -13.98 -10.36 7.67
N ASP A 218 -14.43 -10.00 6.46
CA ASP A 218 -15.59 -9.15 6.23
C ASP A 218 -16.40 -9.55 4.99
N ASN A 219 -17.46 -8.80 4.71
CA ASN A 219 -18.32 -8.96 3.55
C ASN A 219 -18.35 -7.71 2.65
N CYS A 220 -17.30 -6.91 2.67
CA CYS A 220 -17.21 -5.66 1.92
C CYS A 220 -17.16 -5.86 0.41
N TYR A 221 -16.76 -7.05 0.00
CA TYR A 221 -16.72 -7.49 -1.39
C TYR A 221 -17.03 -9.00 -1.52
N THR A 222 -17.15 -9.47 -2.76
CA THR A 222 -17.28 -10.91 -3.04
C THR A 222 -16.05 -11.66 -2.52
N THR A 223 -16.27 -12.78 -1.84
CA THR A 223 -15.18 -13.59 -1.29
C THR A 223 -14.24 -14.10 -2.37
N GLU A 224 -12.96 -14.06 -2.09
CA GLU A 224 -11.88 -14.61 -2.91
C GLU A 224 -11.60 -16.05 -2.45
N GLY A 225 -12.26 -16.99 -3.13
CA GLY A 225 -12.24 -18.41 -2.79
C GLY A 225 -13.62 -18.98 -2.51
N GLY A 226 -13.69 -20.15 -1.90
CA GLY A 226 -14.95 -20.89 -1.72
C GLY A 226 -15.58 -20.79 -0.33
N CYS A 227 -15.11 -19.89 0.55
CA CYS A 227 -15.66 -19.74 1.91
C CYS A 227 -16.93 -18.87 1.94
N ALA A 228 -17.63 -18.91 3.06
CA ALA A 228 -18.70 -17.96 3.34
C ALA A 228 -18.14 -16.54 3.55
N PRO A 229 -18.91 -15.49 3.20
CA PRO A 229 -18.57 -14.13 3.57
C PRO A 229 -18.37 -13.96 5.08
N GLY A 230 -17.46 -13.10 5.47
CA GLY A 230 -17.29 -12.69 6.86
C GLY A 230 -18.44 -11.81 7.36
N PRO A 231 -18.38 -11.31 8.59
CA PRO A 231 -19.37 -10.39 9.13
C PRO A 231 -19.29 -9.02 8.46
N ALA A 232 -20.40 -8.28 8.46
CA ALA A 232 -20.39 -6.89 8.06
C ALA A 232 -19.59 -6.07 9.09
N PRO A 233 -18.59 -5.27 8.66
CA PRO A 233 -17.87 -4.41 9.59
C PRO A 233 -18.82 -3.34 10.12
N THR A 234 -18.82 -3.15 11.43
CA THR A 234 -19.68 -2.15 12.09
C THR A 234 -19.04 -0.77 12.15
N ASN A 235 -17.74 -0.68 11.91
CA ASN A 235 -16.91 0.52 12.15
C ASN A 235 -16.07 0.95 10.95
N GLY A 236 -16.42 0.51 9.74
CA GLY A 236 -15.62 0.71 8.52
C GLY A 236 -14.67 -0.44 8.26
N GLY A 237 -14.00 -0.40 7.10
CA GLY A 237 -13.00 -1.39 6.69
C GLY A 237 -11.60 -1.05 7.19
N THR A 238 -10.70 -2.03 7.10
CA THR A 238 -9.26 -1.81 7.25
C THR A 238 -8.67 -1.32 5.92
N ILE A 239 -7.37 -1.01 5.91
CA ILE A 239 -6.64 -0.68 4.67
C ILE A 239 -6.77 -1.79 3.61
N MET A 240 -6.87 -3.06 4.03
CA MET A 240 -7.00 -4.20 3.11
C MET A 240 -8.45 -4.58 2.78
N SER A 241 -9.42 -3.77 3.19
CA SER A 241 -10.86 -3.94 2.94
C SER A 241 -11.36 -3.02 1.83
N TYR A 242 -12.45 -3.40 1.22
CA TYR A 242 -13.16 -2.56 0.23
C TYR A 242 -14.39 -1.82 0.82
N CYS A 243 -14.54 -1.81 2.15
CA CYS A 243 -15.48 -0.94 2.83
C CYS A 243 -14.93 0.47 2.97
#